data_48c26834d503f7e1b3048b82f56e4a5d
#
_entry.id   48c26834d503f7e1b3048b82f56e4a5d
#
_cell.length_a   1.000
_cell.length_b   1.000
_cell.length_c   1.000
_cell.angle_alpha   90.00
_cell.angle_beta   90.00
_cell.angle_gamma   90.00
#
_symmetry.space_group_name_H-M   'P 1'
#
loop_
_entity.id
_entity.type
_entity.pdbx_description
1 polymer ?
#
loop_
_entity_poly.entity_id
_entity_poly.type
_entity_poly.pdbx_seq_one_letter_code
_entity_poly.pdbx_strand_id
1 'polypeptide(L)'
;MPGQLYKNILPTLLTACFCLPLYVNADGVRSEADVKKLEKFQETVSGEPISLAPMSVEKPVRIALIYPSADISDFWTRNYTALKERLIALELPFESSEFTSRQIEHSLQTQYIEQVLNSETPYDFVIFGPSELGIQAGNIQKLSASKDFKTFIWAFHTPNEQWKHQPDSWFDFSSAMGAEVLCDHVVKELGNEVEFSANRGIPGITDTQRSQGFIDCVEEKGDWLTVYEHFGQYQKIGGADGIRLVLGNFPEVTMVHNANTAMTMGAVDALNKADMLSEIYVTGWGGTAKEIEKIRSDELDATPMRMSDDLGVATAEAIKFHLEEREAEVPLVYLGRITVVHNKMNDDQLNQLTREAFRYSGKN
;
A
#
# COMPACT_ATOMS: atom_id res chain seq x y z
N MET A 1 43.05 21.22 68.66
CA MET A 1 41.56 21.16 68.50
C MET A 1 41.28 21.47 67.03
N PRO A 2 40.79 20.55 66.19
CA PRO A 2 40.57 20.78 64.78
C PRO A 2 39.12 21.18 64.50
N GLY A 3 38.98 22.20 63.67
CA GLY A 3 37.68 22.72 63.21
C GLY A 3 37.08 21.84 62.16
N GLN A 4 35.77 21.60 62.26
CA GLN A 4 34.93 20.90 61.28
C GLN A 4 34.57 21.83 60.13
N LEU A 5 34.93 21.43 58.93
CA LEU A 5 34.44 22.01 57.67
C LEU A 5 33.14 21.32 57.27
N TYR A 6 32.05 22.04 57.27
CA TYR A 6 30.79 21.63 56.68
C TYR A 6 30.87 21.77 55.14
N LYS A 7 30.81 20.65 54.42
CA LYS A 7 30.61 20.63 52.99
C LYS A 7 29.11 20.68 52.67
N ASN A 8 28.70 21.80 52.12
CA ASN A 8 27.38 21.93 51.50
C ASN A 8 27.33 21.08 50.25
N ILE A 9 26.48 20.03 50.23
CA ILE A 9 26.15 19.23 49.03
C ILE A 9 24.90 19.87 48.44
N LEU A 10 25.03 20.56 47.29
CA LEU A 10 23.91 20.93 46.45
C LEU A 10 23.36 19.66 45.79
N PRO A 11 22.05 19.45 45.76
CA PRO A 11 21.49 18.39 44.96
C PRO A 11 21.46 18.80 43.48
N THR A 12 22.23 18.08 42.67
CA THR A 12 22.17 18.17 41.21
C THR A 12 20.82 17.63 40.75
N LEU A 13 19.95 18.52 40.28
CA LEU A 13 18.74 18.10 39.56
C LEU A 13 19.19 17.41 38.28
N LEU A 14 19.04 16.08 38.21
CA LEU A 14 19.07 15.33 36.96
C LEU A 14 17.78 15.65 36.23
N THR A 15 17.84 16.52 35.24
CA THR A 15 16.79 16.68 34.25
C THR A 15 16.79 15.42 33.38
N ALA A 16 15.90 14.48 33.68
CA ALA A 16 15.63 13.34 32.82
C ALA A 16 15.03 13.87 31.52
N CYS A 17 15.83 13.95 30.48
CA CYS A 17 15.38 14.17 29.13
C CYS A 17 14.63 12.90 28.70
N PHE A 18 13.31 12.92 28.78
CA PHE A 18 12.46 11.89 28.18
C PHE A 18 12.59 12.02 26.66
N CYS A 19 13.54 11.31 26.08
CA CYS A 19 13.50 11.00 24.66
C CYS A 19 12.32 10.06 24.43
N LEU A 20 11.19 10.60 23.99
CA LEU A 20 10.10 9.80 23.44
C LEU A 20 10.68 9.01 22.26
N PRO A 21 10.40 7.71 22.13
CA PRO A 21 10.84 6.95 20.98
C PRO A 21 10.17 7.55 19.73
N LEU A 22 10.99 8.12 18.85
CA LEU A 22 10.59 8.44 17.51
C LEU A 22 10.41 7.09 16.79
N TYR A 23 9.17 6.70 16.52
CA TYR A 23 8.91 5.58 15.66
C TYR A 23 9.34 5.96 14.24
N VAL A 24 10.55 5.55 13.87
CA VAL A 24 11.02 5.58 12.49
C VAL A 24 10.47 4.33 11.82
N ASN A 25 9.34 4.48 11.14
CA ASN A 25 8.88 3.46 10.21
C ASN A 25 9.52 3.71 8.86
N ALA A 26 9.61 2.68 8.01
CA ALA A 26 10.11 2.75 6.63
C ALA A 26 9.41 3.84 5.77
N ASP A 27 8.28 4.38 6.23
CA ASP A 27 7.47 5.44 5.60
C ASP A 27 7.80 6.86 6.11
N GLY A 28 8.87 7.06 6.86
CA GLY A 28 9.31 8.34 7.41
C GLY A 28 8.89 8.57 8.87
N VAL A 29 9.44 9.64 9.47
CA VAL A 29 9.18 10.00 10.87
C VAL A 29 7.76 10.59 10.99
N ARG A 30 6.87 9.90 11.72
CA ARG A 30 5.53 10.39 12.06
C ARG A 30 5.46 10.79 13.51
N SER A 31 4.72 11.85 13.80
CA SER A 31 4.40 12.21 15.18
C SER A 31 3.46 11.18 15.80
N GLU A 32 3.48 11.04 17.12
CA GLU A 32 2.52 10.19 17.86
C GLU A 32 1.06 10.60 17.57
N ALA A 33 0.82 11.88 17.33
CA ALA A 33 -0.49 12.40 16.97
C ALA A 33 -0.95 11.91 15.59
N ASP A 34 -0.03 11.84 14.61
CA ASP A 34 -0.34 11.34 13.26
C ASP A 34 -0.63 9.84 13.27
N VAL A 35 0.12 9.07 14.06
CA VAL A 35 -0.12 7.63 14.26
C VAL A 35 -1.51 7.40 14.85
N LYS A 36 -1.87 8.07 15.94
CA LYS A 36 -3.20 7.95 16.55
C LYS A 36 -4.33 8.39 15.62
N LYS A 37 -4.10 9.44 14.81
CA LYS A 37 -5.08 9.88 13.81
C LYS A 37 -5.28 8.81 12.75
N LEU A 38 -4.20 8.21 12.24
CA LEU A 38 -4.26 7.12 11.27
C LEU A 38 -5.01 5.92 11.85
N GLU A 39 -4.66 5.45 13.05
CA GLU A 39 -5.32 4.33 13.72
C GLU A 39 -6.83 4.55 13.86
N LYS A 40 -7.22 5.72 14.38
CA LYS A 40 -8.65 6.09 14.52
C LYS A 40 -9.37 6.12 13.17
N PHE A 41 -8.71 6.61 12.12
CA PHE A 41 -9.30 6.64 10.80
C PHE A 41 -9.38 5.23 10.18
N GLN A 42 -8.39 4.36 10.42
CA GLN A 42 -8.44 2.94 10.04
C GLN A 42 -9.59 2.18 10.73
N GLU A 43 -9.91 2.50 11.99
CA GLU A 43 -11.10 1.97 12.68
C GLU A 43 -12.38 2.38 11.94
N THR A 44 -12.50 3.64 11.53
CA THR A 44 -13.63 4.12 10.73
C THR A 44 -13.73 3.40 9.39
N VAL A 45 -12.61 3.24 8.69
CA VAL A 45 -12.54 2.55 7.39
C VAL A 45 -12.92 1.08 7.51
N SER A 46 -12.51 0.39 8.55
CA SER A 46 -12.83 -1.03 8.78
C SER A 46 -14.24 -1.24 9.37
N GLY A 47 -14.83 -0.20 9.95
CA GLY A 47 -16.14 -0.25 10.60
C GLY A 47 -17.32 -0.21 9.62
N GLU A 48 -18.51 -0.41 10.19
CA GLU A 48 -19.76 -0.26 9.44
C GLU A 48 -19.96 1.21 9.01
N PRO A 49 -20.59 1.44 7.83
CA PRO A 49 -20.85 2.80 7.36
C PRO A 49 -21.84 3.51 8.29
N ILE A 50 -21.51 4.73 8.65
CA ILE A 50 -22.41 5.63 9.36
C ILE A 50 -22.86 6.70 8.37
N SER A 51 -24.18 6.77 8.12
CA SER A 51 -24.76 7.70 7.13
C SER A 51 -24.32 9.15 7.37
N LEU A 52 -24.18 9.90 6.27
CA LEU A 52 -23.91 11.33 6.31
C LEU A 52 -25.01 12.06 7.11
N ALA A 53 -24.61 13.06 7.89
CA ALA A 53 -25.57 13.88 8.61
C ALA A 53 -26.55 14.58 7.66
N PRO A 54 -27.87 14.56 7.91
CA PRO A 54 -28.91 14.95 6.94
C PRO A 54 -28.83 16.37 6.36
N MET A 55 -28.04 17.26 6.97
CA MET A 55 -27.89 18.66 6.56
C MET A 55 -26.60 18.98 5.82
N SER A 56 -25.77 17.99 5.55
CA SER A 56 -24.41 18.24 5.04
C SER A 56 -24.32 18.46 3.54
N VAL A 57 -25.37 18.10 2.75
CA VAL A 57 -25.31 18.19 1.27
C VAL A 57 -26.66 18.58 0.68
N GLU A 58 -26.73 19.72 0.00
CA GLU A 58 -27.93 20.17 -0.73
C GLU A 58 -28.01 19.61 -2.17
N LYS A 59 -26.86 19.25 -2.74
CA LYS A 59 -26.73 18.76 -4.13
C LYS A 59 -25.79 17.55 -4.17
N PRO A 60 -25.92 16.68 -5.19
CA PRO A 60 -24.93 15.59 -5.38
C PRO A 60 -23.51 16.15 -5.46
N VAL A 61 -22.59 15.51 -4.72
CA VAL A 61 -21.17 15.83 -4.73
C VAL A 61 -20.56 15.39 -6.05
N ARG A 62 -19.83 16.25 -6.73
CA ARG A 62 -19.19 15.98 -8.01
C ARG A 62 -17.74 15.53 -7.82
N ILE A 63 -17.44 14.32 -8.27
CA ILE A 63 -16.15 13.66 -8.08
C ILE A 63 -15.52 13.37 -9.45
N ALA A 64 -14.29 13.85 -9.69
CA ALA A 64 -13.47 13.41 -10.80
C ALA A 64 -12.50 12.32 -10.34
N LEU A 65 -12.40 11.23 -11.10
CA LEU A 65 -11.44 10.15 -10.88
C LEU A 65 -10.53 10.03 -12.10
N ILE A 66 -9.23 10.22 -11.91
CA ILE A 66 -8.22 10.11 -12.96
C ILE A 66 -7.23 9.03 -12.52
N TYR A 67 -7.15 7.90 -13.22
CA TYR A 67 -6.30 6.78 -12.82
C TYR A 67 -5.93 5.86 -14.00
N PRO A 68 -4.88 5.02 -13.87
CA PRO A 68 -4.56 4.02 -14.88
C PRO A 68 -5.66 2.97 -15.00
N SER A 69 -5.94 2.53 -16.22
CA SER A 69 -6.91 1.47 -16.49
C SER A 69 -6.43 0.09 -16.01
N ALA A 70 -7.31 -0.90 -16.06
CA ALA A 70 -7.09 -2.25 -15.53
C ALA A 70 -6.08 -3.12 -16.32
N ASP A 71 -5.34 -2.57 -17.27
CA ASP A 71 -4.42 -3.30 -18.15
C ASP A 71 -3.37 -4.14 -17.39
N ILE A 72 -2.93 -3.63 -16.22
CA ILE A 72 -1.87 -4.25 -15.42
C ILE A 72 -2.44 -4.94 -14.18
N SER A 73 -3.50 -4.39 -13.60
CA SER A 73 -4.07 -4.86 -12.34
C SER A 73 -5.50 -4.35 -12.18
N ASP A 74 -6.35 -5.14 -11.55
CA ASP A 74 -7.72 -4.75 -11.17
C ASP A 74 -7.76 -3.82 -9.95
N PHE A 75 -6.61 -3.44 -9.40
CA PHE A 75 -6.47 -2.57 -8.22
C PHE A 75 -7.29 -1.27 -8.33
N TRP A 76 -7.18 -0.57 -9.45
CA TRP A 76 -7.84 0.71 -9.66
C TRP A 76 -9.36 0.58 -9.71
N THR A 77 -9.86 -0.37 -10.52
CA THR A 77 -11.29 -0.62 -10.68
C THR A 77 -11.94 -1.15 -9.41
N ARG A 78 -11.21 -1.97 -8.61
CA ARG A 78 -11.67 -2.42 -7.30
C ARG A 78 -11.83 -1.26 -6.32
N ASN A 79 -10.83 -0.39 -6.21
CA ASN A 79 -10.90 0.77 -5.33
C ASN A 79 -11.97 1.76 -5.79
N TYR A 80 -12.17 1.93 -7.10
CA TYR A 80 -13.27 2.73 -7.61
C TYR A 80 -14.64 2.13 -7.24
N THR A 81 -14.79 0.83 -7.39
CA THR A 81 -16.00 0.12 -6.96
C THR A 81 -16.24 0.29 -5.45
N ALA A 82 -15.20 0.08 -4.64
CA ALA A 82 -15.28 0.23 -3.19
C ALA A 82 -15.65 1.67 -2.76
N LEU A 83 -15.09 2.67 -3.43
CA LEU A 83 -15.44 4.08 -3.23
C LEU A 83 -16.94 4.30 -3.47
N LYS A 84 -17.46 3.90 -4.64
CA LYS A 84 -18.89 4.09 -4.99
C LYS A 84 -19.81 3.37 -4.01
N GLU A 85 -19.53 2.11 -3.73
CA GLU A 85 -20.36 1.30 -2.83
C GLU A 85 -20.35 1.87 -1.39
N ARG A 86 -19.20 2.39 -0.92
CA ARG A 86 -19.14 3.03 0.38
C ARG A 86 -19.90 4.36 0.41
N LEU A 87 -19.81 5.19 -0.64
CA LEU A 87 -20.59 6.42 -0.77
C LEU A 87 -22.09 6.14 -0.74
N ILE A 88 -22.55 5.08 -1.44
CA ILE A 88 -23.95 4.62 -1.39
C ILE A 88 -24.34 4.19 0.04
N ALA A 89 -23.49 3.41 0.70
CA ALA A 89 -23.73 2.94 2.06
C ALA A 89 -23.74 4.08 3.10
N LEU A 90 -23.03 5.18 2.82
CA LEU A 90 -23.05 6.41 3.62
C LEU A 90 -24.27 7.30 3.31
N GLU A 91 -25.14 6.89 2.39
CA GLU A 91 -26.27 7.69 1.91
C GLU A 91 -25.85 9.06 1.36
N LEU A 92 -24.64 9.13 0.78
CA LEU A 92 -24.06 10.34 0.22
C LEU A 92 -24.41 10.45 -1.26
N PRO A 93 -25.21 11.44 -1.69
CA PRO A 93 -25.53 11.63 -3.10
C PRO A 93 -24.29 12.14 -3.85
N PHE A 94 -23.91 11.49 -4.95
CA PHE A 94 -22.77 11.87 -5.75
C PHE A 94 -22.96 11.66 -7.24
N GLU A 95 -22.17 12.38 -8.04
CA GLU A 95 -21.96 12.19 -9.47
C GLU A 95 -20.46 12.01 -9.72
N SER A 96 -20.06 10.97 -10.43
CA SER A 96 -18.66 10.71 -10.73
C SER A 96 -18.35 10.76 -12.22
N SER A 97 -17.25 11.40 -12.58
CA SER A 97 -16.64 11.38 -13.91
C SER A 97 -15.33 10.59 -13.84
N GLU A 98 -15.18 9.63 -14.73
CA GLU A 98 -14.06 8.68 -14.75
C GLU A 98 -13.19 8.94 -15.98
N PHE A 99 -11.89 9.12 -15.77
CA PHE A 99 -10.87 9.37 -16.78
C PHE A 99 -9.77 8.33 -16.66
N THR A 100 -9.72 7.39 -17.61
CA THR A 100 -8.78 6.27 -17.55
C THR A 100 -7.74 6.33 -18.66
N SER A 101 -6.50 5.98 -18.36
CA SER A 101 -5.39 5.88 -19.28
C SER A 101 -4.67 4.55 -19.11
N ARG A 102 -3.86 4.12 -20.09
CA ARG A 102 -2.91 3.05 -19.82
C ARG A 102 -1.79 3.55 -18.90
N GLN A 103 -1.09 2.64 -18.25
CA GLN A 103 0.00 2.98 -17.34
C GLN A 103 1.08 3.87 -17.96
N ILE A 104 1.37 3.68 -19.26
CA ILE A 104 2.41 4.41 -19.99
C ILE A 104 1.90 5.70 -20.66
N GLU A 105 0.61 5.99 -20.61
CA GLU A 105 0.00 7.17 -21.27
C GLU A 105 0.02 8.40 -20.35
N HIS A 106 1.21 8.76 -19.87
CA HIS A 106 1.38 9.86 -18.92
C HIS A 106 0.82 11.21 -19.43
N SER A 107 0.98 11.48 -20.73
CA SER A 107 0.46 12.71 -21.35
C SER A 107 -1.06 12.76 -21.39
N LEU A 108 -1.74 11.63 -21.49
CA LEU A 108 -3.19 11.55 -21.46
C LEU A 108 -3.73 11.92 -20.08
N GLN A 109 -3.08 11.48 -19.00
CA GLN A 109 -3.42 11.96 -17.66
C GLN A 109 -3.29 13.48 -17.52
N THR A 110 -2.24 14.08 -18.11
CA THR A 110 -2.09 15.54 -18.12
C THR A 110 -3.25 16.23 -18.84
N GLN A 111 -3.71 15.67 -19.98
CA GLN A 111 -4.88 16.21 -20.70
C GLN A 111 -6.17 16.12 -19.86
N TYR A 112 -6.38 15.00 -19.16
CA TYR A 112 -7.53 14.84 -18.28
C TYR A 112 -7.52 15.84 -17.11
N ILE A 113 -6.34 16.09 -16.55
CA ILE A 113 -6.17 17.11 -15.49
C ILE A 113 -6.54 18.50 -16.01
N GLU A 114 -6.08 18.88 -17.20
CA GLU A 114 -6.48 20.14 -17.81
C GLU A 114 -7.99 20.21 -18.08
N GLN A 115 -8.64 19.11 -18.47
CA GLN A 115 -10.11 19.04 -18.62
C GLN A 115 -10.82 19.26 -17.29
N VAL A 116 -10.31 18.65 -16.21
CA VAL A 116 -10.88 18.80 -14.86
C VAL A 116 -10.74 20.24 -14.36
N LEU A 117 -9.54 20.83 -14.51
CA LEU A 117 -9.25 22.20 -14.08
C LEU A 117 -10.06 23.26 -14.84
N ASN A 118 -10.41 22.99 -16.11
CA ASN A 118 -11.18 23.90 -16.97
C ASN A 118 -12.66 23.48 -17.11
N SER A 119 -13.18 22.63 -16.22
CA SER A 119 -14.58 22.21 -16.27
C SER A 119 -15.52 23.39 -16.04
N GLU A 120 -16.51 23.59 -16.92
CA GLU A 120 -17.55 24.62 -16.77
C GLU A 120 -18.36 24.46 -15.47
N THR A 121 -18.53 23.22 -15.02
CA THR A 121 -19.14 22.90 -13.74
C THR A 121 -18.02 22.34 -12.84
N PRO A 122 -17.62 23.04 -11.78
CA PRO A 122 -16.52 22.60 -10.93
C PRO A 122 -16.84 21.26 -10.24
N TYR A 123 -15.79 20.48 -9.99
CA TYR A 123 -15.84 19.32 -9.12
C TYR A 123 -15.69 19.76 -7.65
N ASP A 124 -16.17 18.94 -6.73
CA ASP A 124 -15.97 19.13 -5.29
C ASP A 124 -14.72 18.37 -4.82
N PHE A 125 -14.48 17.20 -5.44
CA PHE A 125 -13.31 16.36 -5.15
C PHE A 125 -12.67 15.84 -6.44
N VAL A 126 -11.33 15.81 -6.45
CA VAL A 126 -10.54 15.20 -7.52
C VAL A 126 -9.67 14.11 -6.91
N ILE A 127 -9.86 12.88 -7.36
CA ILE A 127 -9.09 11.72 -6.97
C ILE A 127 -8.15 11.38 -8.12
N PHE A 128 -6.85 11.46 -7.85
CA PHE A 128 -5.83 11.23 -8.86
C PHE A 128 -4.94 10.05 -8.49
N GLY A 129 -4.97 9.00 -9.30
CA GLY A 129 -4.02 7.89 -9.30
C GLY A 129 -2.95 8.14 -10.37
N PRO A 130 -1.79 8.71 -10.02
CA PRO A 130 -0.75 9.01 -11.00
C PRO A 130 -0.17 7.71 -11.59
N SER A 131 0.08 7.72 -12.89
CA SER A 131 0.70 6.60 -13.58
C SER A 131 2.14 6.34 -13.12
N GLU A 132 2.85 7.42 -12.74
CA GLU A 132 4.16 7.40 -12.10
C GLU A 132 4.35 8.71 -11.32
N LEU A 133 4.85 8.64 -10.07
CA LEU A 133 4.90 9.79 -9.16
C LEU A 133 5.81 10.91 -9.69
N GLY A 134 7.02 10.60 -10.11
CA GLY A 134 8.01 11.58 -10.55
C GLY A 134 7.55 12.34 -11.80
N ILE A 135 6.98 11.62 -12.78
CA ILE A 135 6.46 12.20 -14.03
C ILE A 135 5.25 13.08 -13.74
N GLN A 136 4.39 12.68 -12.82
CA GLN A 136 3.13 13.35 -12.53
C GLN A 136 3.22 14.41 -11.41
N ALA A 137 4.40 14.63 -10.82
CA ALA A 137 4.60 15.56 -9.71
C ALA A 137 4.09 16.98 -10.00
N GLY A 138 4.33 17.48 -11.21
CA GLY A 138 3.81 18.78 -11.65
C GLY A 138 2.28 18.83 -11.73
N ASN A 139 1.64 17.75 -12.14
CA ASN A 139 0.20 17.60 -12.22
C ASN A 139 -0.44 17.52 -10.82
N ILE A 140 0.19 16.80 -9.88
CA ILE A 140 -0.25 16.77 -8.49
C ILE A 140 -0.23 18.18 -7.89
N GLN A 141 0.86 18.94 -8.10
CA GLN A 141 0.97 20.32 -7.60
C GLN A 141 -0.06 21.26 -8.24
N LYS A 142 -0.39 21.09 -9.54
CA LYS A 142 -1.44 21.88 -10.21
C LYS A 142 -2.82 21.62 -9.58
N LEU A 143 -3.18 20.35 -9.37
CA LEU A 143 -4.44 19.99 -8.71
C LEU A 143 -4.49 20.54 -7.29
N SER A 144 -3.43 20.35 -6.52
CA SER A 144 -3.34 20.79 -5.12
C SER A 144 -3.34 22.32 -4.97
N ALA A 145 -3.03 23.07 -6.02
CA ALA A 145 -3.10 24.53 -6.02
C ALA A 145 -4.51 25.06 -6.25
N SER A 146 -5.44 24.25 -6.76
CA SER A 146 -6.85 24.63 -6.92
C SER A 146 -7.51 24.86 -5.56
N LYS A 147 -8.42 25.82 -5.50
CA LYS A 147 -9.26 26.08 -4.34
C LYS A 147 -10.72 25.67 -4.57
N ASP A 148 -11.02 25.22 -5.78
CA ASP A 148 -12.39 24.91 -6.21
C ASP A 148 -12.82 23.49 -5.79
N PHE A 149 -11.83 22.63 -5.48
CA PHE A 149 -12.04 21.24 -5.06
C PHE A 149 -10.96 20.77 -4.10
N LYS A 150 -11.21 19.64 -3.44
CA LYS A 150 -10.24 18.89 -2.65
C LYS A 150 -9.51 17.88 -3.52
N THR A 151 -8.19 17.71 -3.29
CA THR A 151 -7.34 16.80 -4.06
C THR A 151 -6.89 15.62 -3.22
N PHE A 152 -7.22 14.42 -3.66
CA PHE A 152 -6.80 13.15 -3.06
C PHE A 152 -5.91 12.36 -4.02
N ILE A 153 -4.81 11.82 -3.52
CA ILE A 153 -3.87 11.03 -4.33
C ILE A 153 -3.97 9.56 -3.94
N TRP A 154 -4.10 8.70 -4.94
CA TRP A 154 -4.12 7.24 -4.77
C TRP A 154 -2.78 6.59 -5.13
N ALA A 155 -2.45 5.51 -4.41
CA ALA A 155 -1.33 4.60 -4.65
C ALA A 155 0.08 5.18 -4.45
N PHE A 156 0.18 6.37 -3.83
CA PHE A 156 1.45 6.94 -3.38
C PHE A 156 1.24 7.63 -2.03
N HIS A 157 2.27 7.66 -1.22
CA HIS A 157 2.21 8.18 0.16
C HIS A 157 3.47 8.95 0.55
N THR A 158 4.14 9.56 -0.42
CA THR A 158 5.37 10.32 -0.20
C THR A 158 5.12 11.83 -0.41
N PRO A 159 4.48 12.52 0.58
CA PRO A 159 4.35 13.97 0.53
C PRO A 159 5.74 14.59 0.39
N ASN A 160 5.87 15.56 -0.50
CA ASN A 160 7.10 16.31 -0.65
C ASN A 160 6.96 17.66 0.07
N GLU A 161 7.62 17.80 1.21
CA GLU A 161 7.56 19.03 2.04
C GLU A 161 8.02 20.30 1.32
N GLN A 162 8.78 20.15 0.23
CA GLN A 162 9.23 21.28 -0.59
C GLN A 162 8.13 21.82 -1.53
N TRP A 163 7.04 21.08 -1.71
CA TRP A 163 5.94 21.53 -2.55
C TRP A 163 5.14 22.63 -1.85
N LYS A 164 4.92 23.71 -2.58
CA LYS A 164 4.13 24.84 -2.08
C LYS A 164 2.69 24.48 -1.76
N HIS A 165 2.13 23.56 -2.53
CA HIS A 165 0.75 23.10 -2.40
C HIS A 165 0.77 21.58 -2.27
N GLN A 166 0.20 21.09 -1.18
CA GLN A 166 0.06 19.66 -0.89
C GLN A 166 -1.36 19.21 -1.24
N PRO A 167 -1.56 17.94 -1.65
CA PRO A 167 -2.87 17.33 -1.66
C PRO A 167 -3.51 17.34 -0.27
N ASP A 168 -4.84 17.31 -0.22
CA ASP A 168 -5.57 17.24 1.05
C ASP A 168 -5.32 15.89 1.75
N SER A 169 -5.17 14.79 1.00
CA SER A 169 -4.74 13.49 1.54
C SER A 169 -4.12 12.58 0.49
N TRP A 170 -3.29 11.64 0.97
CA TRP A 170 -2.69 10.56 0.21
C TRP A 170 -3.24 9.23 0.72
N PHE A 171 -3.62 8.33 -0.18
CA PHE A 171 -4.16 7.01 0.15
C PHE A 171 -3.34 5.93 -0.54
N ASP A 172 -2.69 5.07 0.23
CA ASP A 172 -1.83 4.01 -0.30
C ASP A 172 -1.77 2.80 0.64
N PHE A 173 -1.00 1.79 0.23
CA PHE A 173 -0.55 0.69 1.06
C PHE A 173 0.97 0.75 1.14
N SER A 174 1.53 0.73 2.36
CA SER A 174 2.97 0.72 2.52
C SER A 174 3.59 -0.55 1.97
N SER A 175 4.35 -0.42 0.87
CA SER A 175 5.12 -1.53 0.31
C SER A 175 6.24 -1.97 1.26
N ALA A 176 6.84 -1.04 1.99
CA ALA A 176 7.85 -1.35 2.99
C ALA A 176 7.28 -2.18 4.16
N MET A 177 6.11 -1.79 4.70
CA MET A 177 5.41 -2.59 5.71
C MET A 177 5.04 -3.97 5.19
N GLY A 178 4.61 -4.08 3.92
CA GLY A 178 4.33 -5.37 3.30
C GLY A 178 5.55 -6.27 3.22
N ALA A 179 6.74 -5.72 2.94
CA ALA A 179 8.01 -6.45 2.94
C ALA A 179 8.38 -6.91 4.36
N GLU A 180 8.22 -6.04 5.36
CA GLU A 180 8.51 -6.33 6.75
C GLU A 180 7.64 -7.48 7.30
N VAL A 181 6.31 -7.41 7.13
CA VAL A 181 5.41 -8.47 7.62
C VAL A 181 5.64 -9.80 6.89
N LEU A 182 6.01 -9.77 5.60
CA LEU A 182 6.38 -10.98 4.86
C LEU A 182 7.70 -11.56 5.37
N CYS A 183 8.70 -10.72 5.59
CA CYS A 183 9.99 -11.10 6.19
C CYS A 183 9.79 -11.77 7.55
N ASP A 184 9.03 -11.16 8.46
CA ASP A 184 8.72 -11.74 9.77
C ASP A 184 8.08 -13.12 9.65
N HIS A 185 7.17 -13.27 8.70
CA HIS A 185 6.51 -14.54 8.43
C HIS A 185 7.50 -15.60 7.94
N VAL A 186 8.30 -15.31 6.91
CA VAL A 186 9.18 -16.33 6.31
C VAL A 186 10.33 -16.71 7.22
N VAL A 187 10.91 -15.78 7.99
CA VAL A 187 11.93 -16.09 9.00
C VAL A 187 11.37 -17.02 10.07
N LYS A 188 10.13 -16.79 10.51
CA LYS A 188 9.46 -17.68 11.45
C LYS A 188 9.18 -19.07 10.86
N GLU A 189 8.83 -19.16 9.58
CA GLU A 189 8.44 -20.42 8.93
C GLU A 189 9.65 -21.27 8.49
N LEU A 190 10.68 -20.63 7.93
CA LEU A 190 11.82 -21.31 7.32
C LEU A 190 13.07 -21.33 8.22
N GLY A 191 13.07 -20.52 9.30
CA GLY A 191 14.21 -20.42 10.19
C GLY A 191 15.24 -19.39 9.75
N ASN A 192 16.45 -19.52 10.28
CA ASN A 192 17.47 -18.47 10.19
C ASN A 192 18.52 -18.70 9.09
N GLU A 193 18.48 -19.79 8.36
CA GLU A 193 19.49 -20.14 7.34
C GLU A 193 18.77 -20.57 6.06
N VAL A 194 18.77 -19.71 5.03
CA VAL A 194 18.04 -19.93 3.77
C VAL A 194 18.82 -19.32 2.62
N GLU A 195 19.03 -20.10 1.56
CA GLU A 195 19.49 -19.62 0.26
C GLU A 195 18.29 -19.34 -0.64
N PHE A 196 18.14 -18.10 -1.10
CA PHE A 196 16.95 -17.70 -1.86
C PHE A 196 17.30 -16.84 -3.09
N SER A 197 16.31 -16.72 -3.96
CA SER A 197 16.37 -15.79 -5.09
C SER A 197 15.20 -14.81 -5.06
N ALA A 198 15.39 -13.65 -5.71
CA ALA A 198 14.36 -12.62 -5.81
C ALA A 198 14.07 -12.25 -7.26
N ASN A 199 12.80 -12.39 -7.67
CA ASN A 199 12.27 -11.79 -8.89
C ASN A 199 11.85 -10.35 -8.58
N ARG A 200 12.72 -9.41 -8.96
CA ARG A 200 12.58 -7.97 -8.72
C ARG A 200 11.75 -7.27 -9.78
N GLY A 201 11.24 -6.11 -9.43
CA GLY A 201 10.46 -5.26 -10.31
C GLY A 201 11.30 -4.41 -11.29
N ILE A 202 10.74 -3.28 -11.69
CA ILE A 202 11.47 -2.21 -12.37
C ILE A 202 12.21 -1.41 -11.30
N PRO A 203 13.51 -1.11 -11.46
CA PRO A 203 14.26 -0.30 -10.50
C PRO A 203 13.55 1.03 -10.18
N GLY A 204 13.32 1.31 -8.90
CA GLY A 204 12.60 2.49 -8.41
C GLY A 204 12.09 2.30 -7.00
N ILE A 205 11.33 3.26 -6.48
CA ILE A 205 10.84 3.25 -5.09
C ILE A 205 10.07 1.97 -4.75
N THR A 206 9.19 1.54 -5.64
CA THR A 206 8.38 0.32 -5.42
C THR A 206 9.24 -0.94 -5.34
N ASP A 207 10.22 -1.11 -6.21
CA ASP A 207 11.15 -2.24 -6.16
C ASP A 207 12.04 -2.19 -4.92
N THR A 208 12.56 -1.00 -4.58
CA THR A 208 13.33 -0.80 -3.36
C THR A 208 12.54 -1.20 -2.11
N GLN A 209 11.29 -0.84 -2.01
CA GLN A 209 10.48 -1.19 -0.85
C GLN A 209 10.07 -2.66 -0.84
N ARG A 210 9.69 -3.26 -1.97
CA ARG A 210 9.16 -4.63 -2.03
C ARG A 210 10.24 -5.69 -2.08
N SER A 211 11.28 -5.45 -2.90
CA SER A 211 12.35 -6.42 -3.11
C SER A 211 13.53 -6.15 -2.21
N GLN A 212 14.16 -4.95 -2.29
CA GLN A 212 15.32 -4.65 -1.47
C GLN A 212 14.97 -4.65 0.02
N GLY A 213 13.85 -4.03 0.41
CA GLY A 213 13.41 -4.01 1.81
C GLY A 213 13.13 -5.41 2.36
N PHE A 214 12.64 -6.35 1.55
CA PHE A 214 12.50 -7.75 1.94
C PHE A 214 13.86 -8.42 2.11
N ILE A 215 14.78 -8.26 1.13
CA ILE A 215 16.15 -8.81 1.17
C ILE A 215 16.87 -8.31 2.43
N ASP A 216 16.94 -7.00 2.62
CA ASP A 216 17.62 -6.39 3.77
C ASP A 216 17.05 -6.91 5.10
N CYS A 217 15.73 -7.06 5.19
CA CYS A 217 15.06 -7.53 6.40
C CYS A 217 15.40 -8.99 6.74
N VAL A 218 15.39 -9.91 5.77
CA VAL A 218 15.71 -11.32 6.06
C VAL A 218 17.19 -11.53 6.33
N GLU A 219 18.08 -10.80 5.64
CA GLU A 219 19.52 -10.83 5.87
C GLU A 219 19.91 -10.21 7.21
N GLU A 220 19.16 -9.22 7.73
CA GLU A 220 19.36 -8.65 9.08
C GLU A 220 18.91 -9.63 10.18
N LYS A 221 17.87 -10.43 9.92
CA LYS A 221 17.26 -11.31 10.92
C LYS A 221 17.88 -12.72 11.00
N GLY A 222 18.72 -13.09 10.03
CA GLY A 222 19.34 -14.42 10.01
C GLY A 222 20.47 -14.55 8.99
N ASP A 223 21.01 -15.76 8.89
CA ASP A 223 22.01 -16.12 7.87
C ASP A 223 21.32 -16.44 6.53
N TRP A 224 20.52 -15.48 6.06
CA TRP A 224 19.86 -15.56 4.77
C TRP A 224 20.79 -15.07 3.67
N LEU A 225 20.86 -15.79 2.56
CA LEU A 225 21.73 -15.48 1.43
C LEU A 225 20.92 -15.31 0.15
N THR A 226 20.94 -14.10 -0.40
CA THR A 226 20.42 -13.82 -1.73
C THR A 226 21.42 -14.30 -2.77
N VAL A 227 21.19 -15.47 -3.34
CA VAL A 227 22.11 -16.07 -4.34
C VAL A 227 21.89 -15.56 -5.76
N TYR A 228 20.66 -15.11 -6.06
CA TYR A 228 20.34 -14.56 -7.38
C TYR A 228 19.20 -13.54 -7.34
N GLU A 229 19.37 -12.45 -8.07
CA GLU A 229 18.35 -11.43 -8.30
C GLU A 229 18.04 -11.31 -9.78
N HIS A 230 16.76 -11.37 -10.16
CA HIS A 230 16.31 -11.23 -11.53
C HIS A 230 15.33 -10.07 -11.68
N PHE A 231 15.65 -9.08 -12.52
CA PHE A 231 14.76 -7.96 -12.79
C PHE A 231 13.69 -8.34 -13.83
N GLY A 232 12.63 -8.99 -13.36
CA GLY A 232 11.51 -9.48 -14.17
C GLY A 232 10.52 -8.41 -14.62
N GLN A 233 10.79 -7.11 -14.27
CA GLN A 233 10.06 -5.92 -14.74
C GLN A 233 8.54 -5.98 -14.52
N TYR A 234 8.11 -6.61 -13.44
CA TYR A 234 6.69 -6.84 -13.10
C TYR A 234 5.92 -7.65 -14.14
N GLN A 235 6.60 -8.37 -15.05
CA GLN A 235 5.98 -9.16 -16.11
C GLN A 235 5.91 -10.65 -15.75
N LYS A 236 4.83 -11.32 -16.18
CA LYS A 236 4.67 -12.77 -15.97
C LYS A 236 5.84 -13.57 -16.56
N ILE A 237 6.26 -13.20 -17.77
CA ILE A 237 7.40 -13.85 -18.43
C ILE A 237 8.69 -13.65 -17.63
N GLY A 238 8.89 -12.45 -17.05
CA GLY A 238 10.07 -12.16 -16.22
C GLY A 238 10.14 -13.04 -14.98
N GLY A 239 9.01 -13.30 -14.29
CA GLY A 239 8.95 -14.24 -13.17
C GLY A 239 9.33 -15.67 -13.60
N ALA A 240 8.83 -16.12 -14.75
CA ALA A 240 9.16 -17.44 -15.30
C ALA A 240 10.64 -17.55 -15.74
N ASP A 241 11.21 -16.48 -16.31
CA ASP A 241 12.61 -16.44 -16.72
C ASP A 241 13.54 -16.51 -15.51
N GLY A 242 13.22 -15.78 -14.42
CA GLY A 242 13.97 -15.86 -13.17
C GLY A 242 14.04 -17.28 -12.63
N ILE A 243 12.91 -18.01 -12.60
CA ILE A 243 12.88 -19.42 -12.17
C ILE A 243 13.74 -20.30 -13.07
N ARG A 244 13.67 -20.15 -14.40
CA ARG A 244 14.50 -20.98 -15.32
C ARG A 244 16.00 -20.77 -15.07
N LEU A 245 16.40 -19.53 -14.78
CA LEU A 245 17.79 -19.21 -14.47
C LEU A 245 18.21 -19.79 -13.12
N VAL A 246 17.35 -19.71 -12.11
CA VAL A 246 17.59 -20.29 -10.78
C VAL A 246 17.76 -21.81 -10.88
N LEU A 247 16.80 -22.52 -11.44
CA LEU A 247 16.85 -23.98 -11.56
C LEU A 247 18.05 -24.50 -12.37
N GLY A 248 18.55 -23.71 -13.32
CA GLY A 248 19.68 -24.07 -14.14
C GLY A 248 21.06 -23.81 -13.52
N ASN A 249 21.16 -22.88 -12.56
CA ASN A 249 22.45 -22.38 -12.09
C ASN A 249 22.63 -22.40 -10.57
N PHE A 250 21.53 -22.46 -9.78
CA PHE A 250 21.53 -22.31 -8.32
C PHE A 250 20.67 -23.40 -7.67
N PRO A 251 21.12 -24.68 -7.69
CA PRO A 251 20.35 -25.82 -7.18
C PRO A 251 20.14 -25.79 -5.67
N GLU A 252 20.88 -24.94 -4.95
CA GLU A 252 20.79 -24.70 -3.49
C GLU A 252 19.61 -23.83 -3.09
N VAL A 253 18.98 -23.11 -4.04
CA VAL A 253 17.84 -22.22 -3.73
C VAL A 253 16.65 -23.02 -3.25
N THR A 254 16.16 -22.69 -2.06
CA THR A 254 14.98 -23.30 -1.43
C THR A 254 13.79 -22.35 -1.33
N MET A 255 13.98 -21.06 -1.69
CA MET A 255 12.92 -20.06 -1.67
C MET A 255 13.06 -19.08 -2.84
N VAL A 256 11.92 -18.62 -3.36
CA VAL A 256 11.84 -17.55 -4.35
C VAL A 256 10.86 -16.48 -3.92
N HIS A 257 11.34 -15.23 -3.83
CA HIS A 257 10.50 -14.05 -3.63
C HIS A 257 10.08 -13.42 -4.96
N ASN A 258 8.82 -12.96 -5.07
CA ASN A 258 8.31 -12.27 -6.26
C ASN A 258 7.66 -10.93 -5.88
N ALA A 259 8.10 -9.82 -6.47
CA ALA A 259 7.67 -8.47 -6.10
C ALA A 259 6.28 -8.06 -6.62
N ASN A 260 5.58 -8.89 -7.40
CA ASN A 260 4.19 -8.67 -7.80
C ASN A 260 3.48 -9.96 -8.25
N THR A 261 2.16 -9.92 -8.31
CA THR A 261 1.30 -11.04 -8.73
C THR A 261 1.67 -11.60 -10.12
N ALA A 262 1.99 -10.75 -11.10
CA ALA A 262 2.29 -11.25 -12.46
C ALA A 262 3.55 -12.11 -12.47
N MET A 263 4.61 -11.68 -11.80
CA MET A 263 5.84 -12.49 -11.66
C MET A 263 5.59 -13.73 -10.82
N THR A 264 4.80 -13.62 -9.74
CA THR A 264 4.38 -14.79 -8.93
C THR A 264 3.72 -15.86 -9.80
N MET A 265 2.75 -15.48 -10.65
CA MET A 265 2.10 -16.44 -11.56
C MET A 265 3.07 -17.05 -12.56
N GLY A 266 4.06 -16.27 -13.04
CA GLY A 266 5.11 -16.76 -13.92
C GLY A 266 6.05 -17.75 -13.24
N ALA A 267 6.43 -17.46 -12.00
CA ALA A 267 7.27 -18.33 -11.16
C ALA A 267 6.58 -19.66 -10.87
N VAL A 268 5.31 -19.62 -10.40
CA VAL A 268 4.50 -20.81 -10.11
C VAL A 268 4.34 -21.69 -11.36
N ASP A 269 4.00 -21.09 -12.51
CA ASP A 269 3.87 -21.85 -13.78
C ASP A 269 5.21 -22.52 -14.20
N ALA A 270 6.34 -21.84 -13.99
CA ALA A 270 7.65 -22.38 -14.34
C ALA A 270 8.10 -23.50 -13.41
N LEU A 271 7.89 -23.36 -12.10
CA LEU A 271 8.17 -24.39 -11.10
C LEU A 271 7.28 -25.62 -11.28
N ASN A 272 6.00 -25.43 -11.53
CA ASN A 272 5.05 -26.51 -11.80
C ASN A 272 5.47 -27.30 -13.07
N LYS A 273 5.86 -26.59 -14.12
CA LYS A 273 6.37 -27.24 -15.34
C LYS A 273 7.66 -28.03 -15.14
N ALA A 274 8.47 -27.62 -14.17
CA ALA A 274 9.72 -28.29 -13.83
C ALA A 274 9.54 -29.40 -12.76
N ASP A 275 8.33 -29.60 -12.24
CA ASP A 275 8.01 -30.51 -11.14
C ASP A 275 8.80 -30.20 -9.85
N MET A 276 9.03 -28.88 -9.60
CA MET A 276 9.83 -28.37 -8.46
C MET A 276 9.01 -27.53 -7.48
N LEU A 277 7.69 -27.44 -7.66
CA LEU A 277 6.85 -26.55 -6.86
C LEU A 277 6.80 -26.98 -5.38
N SER A 278 6.89 -28.28 -5.07
CA SER A 278 6.94 -28.79 -3.70
C SER A 278 8.30 -28.63 -3.01
N GLU A 279 9.34 -28.30 -3.76
CA GLU A 279 10.73 -28.23 -3.26
C GLU A 279 11.16 -26.78 -2.96
N ILE A 280 10.45 -25.80 -3.50
CA ILE A 280 10.81 -24.39 -3.40
C ILE A 280 9.66 -23.61 -2.76
N TYR A 281 9.93 -22.93 -1.65
CA TYR A 281 8.99 -22.02 -1.01
C TYR A 281 8.80 -20.76 -1.86
N VAL A 282 7.58 -20.46 -2.26
CA VAL A 282 7.28 -19.35 -3.17
C VAL A 282 6.51 -18.25 -2.43
N THR A 283 7.03 -17.03 -2.47
CA THR A 283 6.28 -15.86 -2.00
C THR A 283 5.83 -14.97 -3.15
N GLY A 284 4.62 -14.42 -3.00
CA GLY A 284 4.04 -13.45 -3.90
C GLY A 284 4.04 -12.04 -3.33
N TRP A 285 3.29 -11.15 -3.99
CA TRP A 285 3.06 -9.78 -3.54
C TRP A 285 1.70 -9.25 -3.96
N GLY A 286 0.88 -8.87 -2.97
CA GLY A 286 -0.35 -8.12 -3.17
C GLY A 286 -1.62 -8.82 -2.69
N GLY A 287 -1.61 -10.14 -2.50
CA GLY A 287 -2.77 -10.90 -2.03
C GLY A 287 -3.97 -10.80 -2.96
N THR A 288 -3.72 -10.79 -4.27
CA THR A 288 -4.79 -10.72 -5.27
C THR A 288 -5.62 -11.99 -5.30
N ALA A 289 -6.81 -11.96 -5.92
CA ALA A 289 -7.65 -13.14 -6.05
C ALA A 289 -6.90 -14.34 -6.68
N LYS A 290 -6.01 -14.08 -7.66
CA LYS A 290 -5.17 -15.13 -8.28
C LYS A 290 -4.16 -15.73 -7.30
N GLU A 291 -3.55 -14.93 -6.44
CA GLU A 291 -2.63 -15.42 -5.42
C GLU A 291 -3.38 -16.21 -4.33
N ILE A 292 -4.55 -15.75 -3.92
CA ILE A 292 -5.40 -16.49 -2.96
C ILE A 292 -5.84 -17.85 -3.54
N GLU A 293 -6.15 -17.92 -4.84
CA GLU A 293 -6.42 -19.20 -5.52
C GLU A 293 -5.19 -20.13 -5.44
N LYS A 294 -3.99 -19.62 -5.70
CA LYS A 294 -2.73 -20.38 -5.60
C LYS A 294 -2.38 -20.80 -4.18
N ILE A 295 -2.67 -19.97 -3.18
CA ILE A 295 -2.57 -20.33 -1.76
C ILE A 295 -3.50 -21.52 -1.44
N ARG A 296 -4.76 -21.48 -1.91
CA ARG A 296 -5.75 -22.57 -1.67
C ARG A 296 -5.37 -23.90 -2.35
N SER A 297 -4.71 -23.81 -3.49
CA SER A 297 -4.24 -25.01 -4.23
C SER A 297 -2.86 -25.47 -3.82
N ASP A 298 -2.27 -24.88 -2.78
CA ASP A 298 -0.92 -25.19 -2.27
C ASP A 298 0.19 -25.01 -3.33
N GLU A 299 -0.04 -24.05 -4.25
CA GLU A 299 0.92 -23.67 -5.29
C GLU A 299 1.67 -22.36 -4.97
N LEU A 300 1.27 -21.65 -3.93
CA LEU A 300 1.90 -20.45 -3.40
C LEU A 300 1.91 -20.52 -1.88
N ASP A 301 3.05 -20.29 -1.25
CA ASP A 301 3.19 -20.48 0.18
C ASP A 301 2.74 -19.26 0.99
N ALA A 302 3.13 -18.05 0.58
CA ALA A 302 2.75 -16.83 1.28
C ALA A 302 2.70 -15.60 0.36
N THR A 303 1.87 -14.63 0.74
CA THR A 303 1.81 -13.30 0.11
C THR A 303 1.37 -12.25 1.10
N PRO A 304 1.96 -11.04 1.10
CA PRO A 304 1.41 -9.91 1.83
C PRO A 304 0.14 -9.42 1.12
N MET A 305 -1.01 -9.65 1.75
CA MET A 305 -2.32 -9.30 1.24
C MET A 305 -2.71 -7.89 1.68
N ARG A 306 -2.97 -7.03 0.73
CA ARG A 306 -3.60 -5.73 0.98
C ARG A 306 -5.08 -5.92 1.22
N MET A 307 -5.66 -5.21 2.20
CA MET A 307 -7.11 -5.07 2.32
C MET A 307 -7.61 -4.17 1.20
N SER A 308 -7.74 -4.76 0.01
CA SER A 308 -7.75 -4.07 -1.29
C SER A 308 -8.77 -2.95 -1.41
N ASP A 309 -9.94 -3.07 -0.78
CA ASP A 309 -11.00 -2.05 -0.83
C ASP A 309 -10.75 -0.86 0.11
N ASP A 310 -9.75 -0.94 1.00
CA ASP A 310 -9.52 0.07 2.03
C ASP A 310 -9.24 1.48 1.46
N LEU A 311 -8.59 1.60 0.29
CA LEU A 311 -8.35 2.92 -0.30
C LEU A 311 -9.65 3.58 -0.77
N GLY A 312 -10.48 2.84 -1.48
CA GLY A 312 -11.78 3.33 -1.94
C GLY A 312 -12.68 3.72 -0.76
N VAL A 313 -12.73 2.87 0.25
CA VAL A 313 -13.50 3.12 1.49
C VAL A 313 -12.96 4.32 2.25
N ALA A 314 -11.63 4.40 2.46
CA ALA A 314 -11.00 5.52 3.14
C ALA A 314 -11.26 6.85 2.42
N THR A 315 -11.24 6.83 1.09
CA THR A 315 -11.55 8.01 0.29
C THR A 315 -13.00 8.45 0.47
N ALA A 316 -13.96 7.50 0.49
CA ALA A 316 -15.37 7.82 0.75
C ALA A 316 -15.59 8.42 2.15
N GLU A 317 -14.94 7.86 3.17
CA GLU A 317 -15.00 8.40 4.54
C GLU A 317 -14.32 9.78 4.64
N ALA A 318 -13.21 9.99 3.94
CA ALA A 318 -12.57 11.31 3.88
C ALA A 318 -13.49 12.35 3.22
N ILE A 319 -14.16 12.01 2.11
CA ILE A 319 -15.17 12.88 1.49
C ILE A 319 -16.26 13.24 2.51
N LYS A 320 -16.82 12.25 3.19
CA LYS A 320 -17.83 12.46 4.25
C LYS A 320 -17.32 13.40 5.35
N PHE A 321 -16.09 13.18 5.84
CA PHE A 321 -15.51 14.01 6.90
C PHE A 321 -15.31 15.47 6.46
N HIS A 322 -14.91 15.70 5.20
CA HIS A 322 -14.85 17.04 4.64
C HIS A 322 -16.23 17.71 4.56
N LEU A 323 -17.27 16.97 4.19
CA LEU A 323 -18.64 17.50 4.14
C LEU A 323 -19.25 17.77 5.54
N GLU A 324 -18.76 17.08 6.55
CA GLU A 324 -19.14 17.27 7.96
C GLU A 324 -18.25 18.29 8.70
N GLU A 325 -17.35 19.02 7.99
CA GLU A 325 -16.38 19.96 8.58
C GLU A 325 -15.45 19.29 9.62
N ARG A 326 -15.12 18.02 9.38
CA ARG A 326 -14.26 17.16 10.22
C ARG A 326 -12.95 16.77 9.52
N GLU A 327 -12.53 17.49 8.52
CA GLU A 327 -11.32 17.21 7.74
C GLU A 327 -10.06 17.11 8.61
N ALA A 328 -10.03 17.77 9.76
CA ALA A 328 -8.92 17.64 10.71
C ALA A 328 -8.72 16.21 11.26
N GLU A 329 -9.75 15.34 11.17
CA GLU A 329 -9.67 13.94 11.57
C GLU A 329 -9.16 13.02 10.44
N VAL A 330 -9.09 13.50 9.20
CA VAL A 330 -8.53 12.77 8.06
C VAL A 330 -7.00 12.84 8.12
N PRO A 331 -6.28 11.71 8.08
CA PRO A 331 -4.82 11.75 8.06
C PRO A 331 -4.31 12.32 6.72
N LEU A 332 -3.21 13.08 6.75
CA LEU A 332 -2.56 13.53 5.50
C LEU A 332 -2.12 12.33 4.66
N VAL A 333 -1.66 11.26 5.31
CA VAL A 333 -1.31 10.00 4.67
C VAL A 333 -2.11 8.88 5.32
N TYR A 334 -3.02 8.29 4.57
CA TYR A 334 -3.71 7.06 4.94
C TYR A 334 -2.95 5.86 4.38
N LEU A 335 -2.66 4.89 5.22
CA LEU A 335 -2.11 3.60 4.82
C LEU A 335 -3.13 2.50 5.09
N GLY A 336 -3.52 1.81 4.03
CA GLY A 336 -4.39 0.64 4.11
C GLY A 336 -3.70 -0.53 4.80
N ARG A 337 -4.48 -1.41 5.40
CA ARG A 337 -3.98 -2.56 6.16
C ARG A 337 -3.40 -3.62 5.23
N ILE A 338 -2.31 -4.24 5.68
CA ILE A 338 -1.66 -5.40 5.05
C ILE A 338 -1.55 -6.52 6.07
N THR A 339 -1.81 -7.75 5.64
CA THR A 339 -1.57 -8.96 6.44
C THR A 339 -0.94 -10.03 5.57
N VAL A 340 -0.23 -10.98 6.16
CA VAL A 340 0.27 -12.14 5.40
C VAL A 340 -0.81 -13.20 5.31
N VAL A 341 -1.04 -13.69 4.10
CA VAL A 341 -1.86 -14.87 3.82
C VAL A 341 -0.93 -16.01 3.38
N HIS A 342 -1.15 -17.21 3.89
CA HIS A 342 -0.25 -18.34 3.65
C HIS A 342 -1.02 -19.67 3.58
N ASN A 343 -0.42 -20.69 2.98
CA ASN A 343 -1.01 -22.01 2.70
C ASN A 343 -1.36 -22.83 3.95
N LYS A 344 -0.81 -22.49 5.13
CA LYS A 344 -1.16 -23.14 6.41
C LYS A 344 -2.45 -22.58 7.04
N MET A 345 -3.05 -21.54 6.45
CA MET A 345 -4.35 -21.04 6.88
C MET A 345 -5.47 -22.01 6.46
N ASN A 346 -6.46 -22.19 7.33
CA ASN A 346 -7.65 -22.93 6.94
C ASN A 346 -8.59 -22.10 6.08
N ASP A 347 -9.56 -22.77 5.43
CA ASP A 347 -10.52 -22.12 4.54
C ASP A 347 -11.34 -21.03 5.21
N ASP A 348 -11.70 -21.18 6.50
CA ASP A 348 -12.48 -20.16 7.21
C ASP A 348 -11.68 -18.87 7.40
N GLN A 349 -10.38 -18.97 7.74
CA GLN A 349 -9.47 -17.83 7.85
C GLN A 349 -9.27 -17.14 6.50
N LEU A 350 -9.00 -17.92 5.45
CA LEU A 350 -8.84 -17.39 4.09
C LEU A 350 -10.12 -16.71 3.59
N ASN A 351 -11.29 -17.33 3.85
CA ASN A 351 -12.60 -16.77 3.49
C ASN A 351 -12.90 -15.48 4.26
N GLN A 352 -12.54 -15.41 5.55
CA GLN A 352 -12.72 -14.21 6.35
C GLN A 352 -11.88 -13.05 5.80
N LEU A 353 -10.57 -13.28 5.60
CA LEU A 353 -9.67 -12.25 5.07
C LEU A 353 -10.08 -11.80 3.66
N THR A 354 -10.48 -12.75 2.79
CA THR A 354 -10.94 -12.44 1.43
C THR A 354 -12.21 -11.57 1.46
N ARG A 355 -13.20 -11.92 2.30
CA ARG A 355 -14.41 -11.10 2.47
C ARG A 355 -14.11 -9.71 3.02
N GLU A 356 -13.13 -9.61 3.91
CA GLU A 356 -12.70 -8.33 4.48
C GLU A 356 -11.98 -7.45 3.45
N ALA A 357 -11.03 -8.04 2.71
CA ALA A 357 -10.25 -7.33 1.71
C ALA A 357 -11.06 -6.87 0.49
N PHE A 358 -12.10 -7.62 0.12
CA PHE A 358 -12.94 -7.37 -1.06
C PHE A 358 -14.41 -7.17 -0.69
N ARG A 359 -14.66 -6.53 0.44
CA ARG A 359 -16.02 -6.41 1.05
C ARG A 359 -17.03 -5.69 0.17
N TYR A 360 -16.58 -4.85 -0.73
CA TYR A 360 -17.39 -4.14 -1.73
C TYR A 360 -17.10 -4.64 -3.14
N SER A 361 -15.83 -4.69 -3.55
CA SER A 361 -15.41 -5.05 -4.90
C SER A 361 -15.53 -6.55 -5.22
N GLY A 362 -15.68 -7.40 -4.22
CA GLY A 362 -15.87 -8.85 -4.39
C GLY A 362 -17.31 -9.32 -4.49
N LYS A 363 -18.28 -8.41 -4.58
CA LYS A 363 -19.72 -8.74 -4.66
C LYS A 363 -20.23 -8.97 -6.08
N ASN A 364 -19.36 -8.86 -7.09
CA ASN A 364 -19.71 -9.03 -8.52
C ASN A 364 -19.17 -10.34 -9.08
#